data_8c6aded1bec46ad07f5934f130f390a1
#
_entry.id   8c6aded1bec46ad07f5934f130f390a1
#
_cell.length_a   1.000
_cell.length_b   1.000
_cell.length_c   1.000
_cell.angle_alpha   90.00
_cell.angle_beta   90.00
_cell.angle_gamma   90.00
#
_symmetry.space_group_name_H-M   'P 1'
#
loop_
_entity.id
_entity.type
_entity.pdbx_description
1 polymer ?
#
loop_
_entity_poly.entity_id
_entity_poly.type
_entity_poly.pdbx_seq_one_letter_code
_entity_poly.pdbx_strand_id
1 'polypeptide(L)' 'MIQRYYHVYYLICDVCGERAEEEFDTFDDAVDYKIDSGWKSQKRRGEWEDVCPNCQEG' A
#
# COMPACT_ATOMS: atom_id res chain seq x y z
N MET A 1 -1.87 2.12 2.69
CA MET A 1 -2.24 3.47 2.21
C MET A 1 -1.39 3.84 1.01
N ILE A 2 -2.01 4.33 -0.05
CA ILE A 2 -1.27 4.85 -1.19
C ILE A 2 -1.29 6.36 -1.09
N GLN A 3 -0.12 6.97 -0.99
CA GLN A 3 -0.01 8.40 -0.83
C GLN A 3 0.62 9.03 -2.08
N ARG A 4 0.03 10.13 -2.52
CA ARG A 4 0.55 10.88 -3.65
C ARG A 4 1.46 12.00 -3.15
N TYR A 5 2.65 12.08 -3.77
CA TYR A 5 3.59 13.16 -3.48
C TYR A 5 4.09 13.69 -4.82
N TYR A 6 3.75 14.95 -5.12
CA TYR A 6 3.97 15.55 -6.45
C TYR A 6 3.27 14.71 -7.52
N HIS A 7 4.02 14.07 -8.38
CA HIS A 7 3.47 13.22 -9.46
C HIS A 7 3.81 11.75 -9.28
N VAL A 8 4.23 11.36 -8.09
CA VAL A 8 4.54 9.96 -7.78
C VAL A 8 3.66 9.46 -6.65
N TYR A 9 3.50 8.15 -6.59
CA TYR A 9 2.71 7.49 -5.55
C TYR A 9 3.61 6.58 -4.73
N TYR A 10 3.33 6.52 -3.44
CA TYR A 10 4.02 5.64 -2.51
C TYR A 10 3.03 4.70 -1.85
N LEU A 11 3.43 3.45 -1.67
CA LEU A 11 2.64 2.46 -0.97
C LEU A 11 3.15 2.36 0.48
N ILE A 12 2.28 2.62 1.43
CA ILE A 12 2.65 2.67 2.86
C ILE A 12 1.74 1.72 3.63
N CYS A 13 2.34 0.89 4.49
CA CYS A 13 1.59 0.02 5.37
C CYS A 13 0.91 0.83 6.48
N ASP A 14 -0.39 0.65 6.66
CA ASP A 14 -1.14 1.37 7.69
C ASP A 14 -0.93 0.79 9.09
N VAL A 15 -0.35 -0.39 9.19
CA VAL A 15 -0.13 -1.05 10.47
C VAL A 15 1.25 -0.71 11.05
N CYS A 16 2.31 -0.90 10.27
CA CYS A 16 3.67 -0.67 10.75
C CYS A 16 4.29 0.63 10.22
N GLY A 17 3.65 1.28 9.25
CA GLY A 17 4.17 2.51 8.67
C GLY A 17 5.31 2.30 7.68
N GLU A 18 5.63 1.05 7.36
CA GLU A 18 6.69 0.75 6.42
C GLU A 18 6.28 1.12 5.00
N ARG A 19 7.18 1.77 4.27
CA ARG A 19 6.94 2.18 2.90
C ARG A 19 7.60 1.20 1.94
N ALA A 20 6.90 0.86 0.85
CA ALA A 20 7.49 0.07 -0.22
C ALA A 20 8.69 0.80 -0.81
N GLU A 21 9.70 0.05 -1.23
CA GLU A 21 10.95 0.63 -1.73
C GLU A 21 10.78 1.35 -3.07
N GLU A 22 9.71 1.07 -3.79
CA GLU A 22 9.48 1.63 -5.11
C GLU A 22 8.49 2.78 -5.06
N GLU A 23 8.69 3.74 -5.95
CA GLU A 23 7.71 4.79 -6.23
C GLU A 23 7.03 4.47 -7.56
N PHE A 24 5.81 4.97 -7.70
CA PHE A 24 4.97 4.64 -8.86
C PHE A 24 4.54 5.91 -9.56
N ASP A 25 4.53 5.88 -10.89
CA ASP A 25 4.12 7.04 -11.68
C ASP A 25 2.61 7.21 -11.73
N THR A 26 1.87 6.10 -11.57
CA THR A 26 0.41 6.13 -11.61
C THR A 26 -0.15 5.35 -10.43
N PHE A 27 -1.41 5.66 -10.11
CA PHE A 27 -2.13 4.93 -9.06
C PHE A 27 -2.27 3.45 -9.42
N ASP A 28 -2.55 3.16 -10.70
CA ASP A 28 -2.71 1.78 -11.15
C ASP A 28 -1.44 0.96 -10.96
N ASP A 29 -0.28 1.56 -11.19
CA ASP A 29 0.99 0.89 -10.97
C ASP A 29 1.18 0.53 -9.50
N ALA A 30 0.79 1.42 -8.60
CA ALA A 30 0.86 1.14 -7.17
C ALA A 30 -0.06 -0.02 -6.78
N VAL A 31 -1.26 -0.05 -7.34
CA VAL A 31 -2.22 -1.13 -7.08
C VAL A 31 -1.68 -2.46 -7.60
N ASP A 32 -1.13 -2.47 -8.81
CA ASP A 32 -0.54 -3.67 -9.38
C ASP A 32 0.60 -4.21 -8.52
N TYR A 33 1.47 -3.34 -8.07
CA TYR A 33 2.55 -3.72 -7.18
C TYR A 33 2.02 -4.32 -5.88
N LYS A 34 1.00 -3.70 -5.32
CA LYS A 34 0.38 -4.16 -4.09
C LYS A 34 -0.12 -5.60 -4.23
N ILE A 35 -0.83 -5.88 -5.30
CA ILE A 35 -1.37 -7.21 -5.55
C ILE A 35 -0.25 -8.21 -5.79
N ASP A 36 0.72 -7.83 -6.61
CA ASP A 36 1.84 -8.71 -7.00
C ASP A 36 2.76 -9.03 -5.82
N SER A 37 2.92 -8.10 -4.91
CA SER A 37 3.82 -8.25 -3.75
C SER A 37 3.14 -8.87 -2.54
N GLY A 38 1.86 -9.20 -2.64
CA GLY A 38 1.15 -9.86 -1.55
C GLY A 38 0.59 -8.93 -0.48
N TRP A 39 0.54 -7.63 -0.76
CA TRP A 39 -0.12 -6.69 0.13
C TRP A 39 -1.63 -6.92 0.08
N LYS A 40 -2.31 -6.65 1.19
CA LYS A 40 -3.76 -6.78 1.25
C LYS A 40 -4.40 -5.45 1.61
N SER A 41 -5.61 -5.26 1.10
CA SER A 41 -6.45 -4.13 1.49
C SER A 41 -7.49 -4.65 2.48
N GLN A 42 -7.69 -3.89 3.56
CA GLN A 42 -8.73 -4.21 4.52
C GLN A 42 -9.49 -2.95 4.90
N LYS A 43 -10.73 -3.14 5.32
CA LYS A 43 -11.56 -2.04 5.74
C LYS A 43 -11.61 -2.01 7.27
N ARG A 44 -11.29 -0.87 7.84
CA ARG A 44 -11.28 -0.69 9.28
C ARG A 44 -11.95 0.62 9.62
N ARG A 45 -12.98 0.56 10.45
CA ARG A 45 -13.75 1.74 10.87
C ARG A 45 -14.26 2.58 9.69
N GLY A 46 -14.64 1.90 8.61
CA GLY A 46 -15.16 2.56 7.42
C GLY A 46 -14.10 3.08 6.46
N GLU A 47 -12.82 2.92 6.78
CA GLU A 47 -11.73 3.36 5.93
C GLU A 47 -10.91 2.20 5.41
N TRP A 48 -10.45 2.32 4.17
CA TRP A 48 -9.59 1.31 3.58
C TRP A 48 -8.15 1.55 4.00
N GLU A 49 -7.47 0.46 4.35
CA GLU A 49 -6.05 0.53 4.65
C GLU A 49 -5.31 -0.59 3.93
N ASP A 50 -4.04 -0.38 3.66
CA ASP A 50 -3.18 -1.34 3.01
C ASP A 50 -2.24 -1.94 4.04
N VAL A 51 -2.11 -3.26 4.01
CA VAL A 51 -1.31 -4.01 4.99
C VAL A 51 -0.22 -4.78 4.26
N CYS A 52 1.03 -4.56 4.67
CA CYS A 52 2.16 -5.26 4.07
C CYS A 52 2.15 -6.74 4.46
N PRO A 53 2.85 -7.60 3.70
CA PRO A 53 2.87 -9.04 3.99
C PRO A 53 3.35 -9.39 5.39
N ASN A 54 4.25 -8.58 5.95
CA ASN A 54 4.80 -8.83 7.28
C ASN A 54 3.80 -8.54 8.41
N CYS A 55 2.78 -7.73 8.15
CA CYS A 55 1.77 -7.38 9.13
C CYS A 55 0.53 -8.24 9.04
N GLN A 56 0.46 -9.11 8.06
CA GLN A 56 -0.65 -10.03 7.89
C GLN A 56 -0.45 -11.24 8.79
N GLU A 57 -1.47 -11.58 9.53
CA GLU A 57 -1.44 -12.83 10.28
C GLU A 57 -1.82 -13.98 9.35
N GLY A 58 -0.98 -14.94 9.33
CA GLY A 58 -1.02 -16.06 8.41
C GLY A 58 -2.27 -16.91 8.40
#